data_5085aa83cfcb16fe922ffeb64512482a
#
_entry.id   5085aa83cfcb16fe922ffeb64512482a
#
_cell.length_a   1.000
_cell.length_b   1.000
_cell.length_c   1.000
_cell.angle_alpha   90.00
_cell.angle_beta   90.00
_cell.angle_gamma   90.00
#
_symmetry.space_group_name_H-M   'P 1'
#
loop_
_entity.id
_entity.type
_entity.pdbx_description
1 polymer ?
#
loop_
_entity_poly.entity_id
_entity_poly.type
_entity_poly.pdbx_seq_one_letter_code
_entity_poly.pdbx_strand_id
1 'polypeptide(L)'
;MSVSILIPQEWELSFSAGTFDANNLFMGGSEVMHIVPHKNKLFASIGYWQDENNIWYGGSDLSIGWSQVICLENEDDDWQVDLDLGYNHLRPGILKQVIFTRDYTGVQLNSPDTLLIAGAFSPNYISGIVSANIFIRDDQDGTWNQILVYEGDYSSEESYSMRDIEIFMDQVTGIENLIVSVGTQGIFSGKYNPEIDGKIEMVTLPEFGPLGTRPLGITTANDQLYFSSGSKIFKRNDGIDPNYEVVHNFNDLSSYVNPSVGGVRGLSTVPNPSGQNESLILMWCPDGQSKGIIFRLDPLEAQVFDRVYETKISLLVEDYLPGETVNYLLGAYNEFYAYIDPLTNAQYTMIGIESLIQENIYPSWNSYYSGGIIVLRNNDGQYSIQEVNGAIDFNDDPLVSVRCYVSSPFENETAIYFGGFDPNGHTSTNNAWIYKKNWNSLDLDAQNSNSAAHYNLKNNYPNPFNPSTNISYSLSKENFITITVYDLIGNKIKLLVNDYKSIGNHTVNWNGVNEKGVSVSAGLYLFSIEAVSY
;
A
#
# COMPACT_ATOMS: atom_id res chain seq x y z
N MET A 1 -34.96 8.54 23.73
CA MET A 1 -34.03 7.79 22.84
C MET A 1 -33.24 8.84 22.09
N SER A 2 -31.99 9.03 22.48
CA SER A 2 -31.09 9.92 21.76
C SER A 2 -30.61 9.18 20.51
N VAL A 3 -30.95 9.69 19.36
CA VAL A 3 -30.35 9.25 18.10
C VAL A 3 -28.94 9.82 18.07
N SER A 4 -27.95 9.02 18.34
CA SER A 4 -26.56 9.36 18.03
C SER A 4 -26.44 9.38 16.52
N ILE A 5 -26.35 10.54 15.94
CA ILE A 5 -25.87 10.71 14.57
C ILE A 5 -24.40 10.32 14.64
N LEU A 6 -24.04 9.17 14.10
CA LEU A 6 -22.65 8.83 13.83
C LEU A 6 -22.19 9.83 12.75
N ILE A 7 -21.49 10.87 13.17
CA ILE A 7 -20.70 11.71 12.28
C ILE A 7 -19.62 10.79 11.72
N PRO A 8 -19.44 10.70 10.39
CA PRO A 8 -18.28 10.01 9.84
C PRO A 8 -17.05 10.58 10.52
N GLN A 9 -16.22 9.74 11.09
CA GLN A 9 -15.02 10.18 11.80
C GLN A 9 -14.07 10.72 10.72
N GLU A 10 -13.92 12.02 10.69
CA GLU A 10 -13.06 12.71 9.73
C GLU A 10 -11.61 12.28 9.93
N TRP A 11 -10.85 12.21 8.83
CA TRP A 11 -9.42 12.02 8.86
C TRP A 11 -8.78 13.26 9.49
N GLU A 12 -7.86 13.04 10.39
CA GLU A 12 -7.15 14.09 11.10
C GLU A 12 -5.77 14.27 10.49
N LEU A 13 -5.41 15.50 10.14
CA LEU A 13 -4.08 15.85 9.68
C LEU A 13 -3.11 15.70 10.84
N SER A 14 -2.16 14.77 10.73
CA SER A 14 -1.13 14.53 11.74
C SER A 14 0.18 15.27 11.42
N PHE A 15 0.51 15.40 10.13
CA PHE A 15 1.70 16.10 9.67
C PHE A 15 1.46 16.76 8.31
N SER A 16 1.99 17.97 8.16
CA SER A 16 2.12 18.68 6.88
C SER A 16 3.52 19.27 6.76
N ALA A 17 4.17 19.01 5.63
CA ALA A 17 5.47 19.59 5.34
C ALA A 17 5.42 21.12 5.23
N GLY A 18 6.55 21.78 5.46
CA GLY A 18 6.64 23.24 5.45
C GLY A 18 6.53 23.89 6.84
N THR A 19 6.57 23.09 7.90
CA THR A 19 6.50 23.54 9.30
C THR A 19 7.84 23.37 10.02
N PHE A 20 7.93 23.89 11.24
CA PHE A 20 9.10 23.71 12.10
C PHE A 20 8.73 22.83 13.29
N ASP A 21 9.66 21.98 13.70
CA ASP A 21 9.52 21.22 14.91
C ASP A 21 9.73 22.05 16.20
N ALA A 22 9.57 21.44 17.36
CA ALA A 22 9.77 22.11 18.66
C ALA A 22 11.21 22.61 18.88
N ASN A 23 12.19 22.05 18.15
CA ASN A 23 13.59 22.44 18.19
C ASN A 23 13.93 23.52 17.14
N ASN A 24 12.92 24.03 16.43
CA ASN A 24 13.04 24.99 15.34
C ASN A 24 13.83 24.44 14.13
N LEU A 25 13.77 23.11 13.90
CA LEU A 25 14.25 22.46 12.69
C LEU A 25 13.12 22.44 11.65
N PHE A 26 13.44 22.81 10.43
CA PHE A 26 12.47 22.81 9.34
C PHE A 26 12.18 21.39 8.88
N MET A 27 10.90 21.04 8.85
CA MET A 27 10.39 19.76 8.32
C MET A 27 9.80 20.03 6.93
N GLY A 28 10.57 19.73 5.89
CA GLY A 28 10.17 19.91 4.50
C GLY A 28 9.92 18.58 3.82
N GLY A 29 9.47 18.64 2.58
CA GLY A 29 9.35 17.46 1.73
C GLY A 29 8.15 17.47 0.81
N SER A 30 8.30 16.88 -0.36
CA SER A 30 7.22 16.74 -1.32
C SER A 30 6.56 15.36 -1.29
N GLU A 31 7.14 14.39 -0.55
CA GLU A 31 6.54 13.06 -0.38
C GLU A 31 6.90 12.42 0.97
N VAL A 32 5.96 11.66 1.54
CA VAL A 32 6.23 10.68 2.60
C VAL A 32 6.39 9.33 1.94
N MET A 33 7.58 8.70 2.12
CA MET A 33 7.90 7.43 1.48
C MET A 33 7.46 6.23 2.32
N HIS A 34 7.70 6.30 3.63
CA HIS A 34 7.42 5.24 4.59
C HIS A 34 6.94 5.82 5.91
N ILE A 35 6.09 5.08 6.61
CA ILE A 35 5.79 5.27 8.03
C ILE A 35 6.00 3.93 8.72
N VAL A 36 6.80 3.91 9.78
CA VAL A 36 7.25 2.67 10.42
C VAL A 36 7.09 2.77 11.93
N PRO A 37 6.45 1.79 12.59
CA PRO A 37 6.43 1.71 14.04
C PRO A 37 7.75 1.15 14.54
N HIS A 38 8.32 1.77 15.57
CA HIS A 38 9.52 1.27 16.23
C HIS A 38 9.53 1.66 17.70
N LYS A 39 9.59 0.66 18.59
CA LYS A 39 9.63 0.85 20.05
C LYS A 39 8.57 1.83 20.58
N ASN A 40 7.31 1.60 20.22
CA ASN A 40 6.15 2.41 20.57
C ASN A 40 6.19 3.86 20.08
N LYS A 41 6.95 4.16 19.03
CA LYS A 41 6.99 5.45 18.33
C LYS A 41 6.67 5.23 16.87
N LEU A 42 6.29 6.30 16.17
CA LEU A 42 6.21 6.31 14.72
C LEU A 42 7.38 7.08 14.13
N PHE A 43 7.94 6.55 13.06
CA PHE A 43 8.96 7.20 12.25
C PHE A 43 8.47 7.31 10.82
N ALA A 44 8.70 8.44 10.18
CA ALA A 44 8.35 8.64 8.78
C ALA A 44 9.55 9.17 7.99
N SER A 45 9.80 8.61 6.81
CA SER A 45 10.81 9.14 5.88
C SER A 45 10.18 10.15 4.95
N ILE A 46 10.80 11.35 4.87
CA ILE A 46 10.36 12.45 4.04
C ILE A 46 11.47 12.79 3.07
N GLY A 47 11.11 13.04 1.83
CA GLY A 47 12.07 13.45 0.81
C GLY A 47 11.42 14.30 -0.26
N TYR A 48 12.22 14.68 -1.24
CA TYR A 48 11.77 15.52 -2.34
C TYR A 48 11.60 14.72 -3.62
N TRP A 49 10.47 14.92 -4.23
CA TRP A 49 10.15 14.48 -5.56
C TRP A 49 9.53 15.66 -6.31
N GLN A 50 10.02 15.96 -7.50
CA GLN A 50 9.50 17.03 -8.37
C GLN A 50 9.54 18.46 -7.78
N ASP A 51 10.46 18.75 -6.87
CA ASP A 51 10.63 20.08 -6.33
C ASP A 51 11.61 20.91 -7.17
N GLU A 52 11.13 21.96 -7.81
CA GLU A 52 11.94 22.84 -8.65
C GLU A 52 12.99 23.65 -7.88
N ASN A 53 12.86 23.80 -6.57
CA ASN A 53 13.88 24.45 -5.74
C ASN A 53 15.00 23.48 -5.35
N ASN A 54 14.80 22.20 -5.51
CA ASN A 54 15.77 21.17 -5.20
C ASN A 54 16.91 21.16 -6.23
N ILE A 55 18.15 21.05 -5.74
CA ILE A 55 19.35 21.01 -6.61
C ILE A 55 19.31 19.85 -7.62
N TRP A 56 18.62 18.76 -7.30
CA TRP A 56 18.43 17.61 -8.18
C TRP A 56 17.56 17.93 -9.41
N TYR A 57 16.69 18.94 -9.28
CA TYR A 57 15.79 19.40 -10.33
C TYR A 57 16.17 20.78 -10.87
N GLY A 58 17.39 21.25 -10.57
CA GLY A 58 17.93 22.51 -11.07
C GLY A 58 17.73 23.72 -10.14
N GLY A 59 17.20 23.50 -8.95
CA GLY A 59 17.13 24.50 -7.89
C GLY A 59 18.49 24.83 -7.28
N SER A 60 18.54 25.81 -6.41
CA SER A 60 19.78 26.30 -5.80
C SER A 60 19.69 26.58 -4.30
N ASP A 61 18.56 26.25 -3.67
CA ASP A 61 18.38 26.48 -2.24
C ASP A 61 19.01 25.35 -1.42
N LEU A 62 20.19 25.65 -0.85
CA LEU A 62 20.94 24.72 0.01
C LEU A 62 20.61 24.88 1.50
N SER A 63 19.72 25.81 1.85
CA SER A 63 19.41 26.12 3.26
C SER A 63 18.31 25.21 3.85
N ILE A 64 17.62 24.46 3.00
CA ILE A 64 16.49 23.62 3.39
C ILE A 64 16.99 22.20 3.64
N GLY A 65 16.67 21.63 4.81
CA GLY A 65 16.88 20.21 5.08
C GLY A 65 15.90 19.39 4.23
N TRP A 66 16.40 18.40 3.48
CA TRP A 66 15.67 17.92 2.33
C TRP A 66 15.33 16.44 2.40
N SER A 67 16.10 15.70 3.13
CA SER A 67 15.96 14.28 3.28
C SER A 67 15.99 13.98 4.76
N GLN A 68 14.85 13.65 5.33
CA GLN A 68 14.70 13.55 6.76
C GLN A 68 13.98 12.26 7.16
N VAL A 69 14.25 11.81 8.38
CA VAL A 69 13.35 10.93 9.13
C VAL A 69 12.78 11.75 10.27
N ILE A 70 11.47 11.84 10.35
CA ILE A 70 10.75 12.47 11.46
C ILE A 70 10.18 11.41 12.40
N CYS A 71 10.02 11.76 13.66
CA CYS A 71 9.53 10.90 14.73
C CYS A 71 8.31 11.51 15.42
N LEU A 72 7.31 10.69 15.68
CA LEU A 72 6.20 10.97 16.59
C LEU A 72 6.36 10.08 17.82
N GLU A 73 6.60 10.71 18.98
CA GLU A 73 6.90 9.97 20.22
C GLU A 73 5.65 9.37 20.89
N ASN A 74 4.55 10.14 20.88
CA ASN A 74 3.26 9.72 21.41
C ASN A 74 2.13 10.24 20.51
N GLU A 75 0.93 9.73 20.69
CA GLU A 75 -0.26 10.02 19.88
C GLU A 75 -0.68 11.52 19.87
N ASP A 76 -0.37 12.25 20.92
CA ASP A 76 -0.73 13.67 21.13
C ASP A 76 0.44 14.64 20.91
N ASP A 77 1.64 14.13 20.57
CA ASP A 77 2.82 14.96 20.36
C ASP A 77 2.87 15.52 18.92
N ASP A 78 3.73 16.51 18.73
CA ASP A 78 4.09 16.99 17.40
C ASP A 78 5.25 16.17 16.83
N TRP A 79 5.26 15.99 15.50
CA TRP A 79 6.38 15.37 14.79
C TRP A 79 7.67 16.18 14.96
N GLN A 80 8.78 15.51 15.10
CA GLN A 80 10.11 16.11 15.28
C GLN A 80 11.12 15.46 14.33
N VAL A 81 12.14 16.23 13.93
CA VAL A 81 13.25 15.70 13.12
C VAL A 81 14.10 14.78 13.98
N ASP A 82 14.26 13.52 13.56
CA ASP A 82 15.09 12.51 14.22
C ASP A 82 16.40 12.25 13.43
N LEU A 83 16.35 12.34 12.09
CA LEU A 83 17.52 12.29 11.20
C LEU A 83 17.40 13.38 10.14
N ASP A 84 18.42 14.19 9.99
CA ASP A 84 18.56 15.14 8.88
C ASP A 84 19.78 14.75 8.02
N LEU A 85 19.51 14.30 6.79
CA LEU A 85 20.57 13.91 5.84
C LEU A 85 21.05 15.08 4.97
N GLY A 86 20.42 16.25 5.12
CA GLY A 86 20.77 17.46 4.38
C GLY A 86 20.53 17.38 2.88
N TYR A 87 20.98 18.43 2.18
CA TYR A 87 20.72 18.64 0.75
C TYR A 87 21.45 17.67 -0.20
N ASN A 88 22.42 16.91 0.28
CA ASN A 88 23.14 15.93 -0.53
C ASN A 88 22.33 14.64 -0.77
N HIS A 89 21.21 14.44 -0.08
CA HIS A 89 20.37 13.29 -0.22
C HIS A 89 19.01 13.71 -0.75
N LEU A 90 18.51 13.02 -1.76
CA LEU A 90 17.20 13.32 -2.33
C LEU A 90 16.07 12.89 -1.38
N ARG A 91 16.17 11.69 -0.84
CA ARG A 91 15.19 11.08 0.07
C ARG A 91 15.74 9.83 0.73
N PRO A 92 15.30 9.48 1.93
CA PRO A 92 15.48 8.14 2.48
C PRO A 92 14.50 7.21 1.79
N GLY A 93 14.97 6.52 0.75
CA GLY A 93 14.14 5.61 -0.05
C GLY A 93 13.84 4.28 0.63
N ILE A 94 14.46 4.03 1.80
CA ILE A 94 14.20 2.94 2.72
C ILE A 94 13.97 3.53 4.11
N LEU A 95 12.94 3.06 4.79
CA LEU A 95 12.79 3.14 6.24
C LEU A 95 12.06 1.87 6.67
N LYS A 96 12.73 1.02 7.46
CA LYS A 96 12.15 -0.27 7.87
C LYS A 96 12.65 -0.67 9.25
N GLN A 97 11.75 -1.23 10.06
CA GLN A 97 12.13 -1.95 11.26
C GLN A 97 12.50 -3.38 10.87
N VAL A 98 13.64 -3.84 11.35
CA VAL A 98 14.12 -5.21 11.13
C VAL A 98 14.43 -5.88 12.45
N ILE A 99 14.30 -7.20 12.51
CA ILE A 99 14.51 -7.99 13.72
C ILE A 99 15.53 -9.09 13.42
N PHE A 100 16.63 -9.08 14.15
CA PHE A 100 17.62 -10.14 14.12
C PHE A 100 17.45 -11.08 15.30
N THR A 101 17.49 -12.36 15.04
CA THR A 101 17.46 -13.42 16.05
C THR A 101 18.81 -14.12 16.21
N ARG A 102 19.73 -13.93 15.24
CA ARG A 102 21.06 -14.53 15.20
C ARG A 102 22.12 -13.48 14.90
N ASP A 103 23.35 -13.77 15.34
CA ASP A 103 24.52 -12.97 15.00
C ASP A 103 25.15 -13.38 13.65
N TYR A 104 26.20 -12.67 13.24
CA TYR A 104 26.96 -12.89 11.99
C TYR A 104 27.58 -14.27 11.87
N THR A 105 27.67 -15.04 12.96
CA THR A 105 28.16 -16.43 12.97
C THR A 105 27.03 -17.46 12.89
N GLY A 106 25.76 -17.01 12.94
CA GLY A 106 24.57 -17.85 12.96
C GLY A 106 24.16 -18.31 14.37
N VAL A 107 24.82 -17.82 15.41
CA VAL A 107 24.47 -18.13 16.79
C VAL A 107 23.22 -17.37 17.22
N GLN A 108 22.29 -18.10 17.84
CA GLN A 108 21.04 -17.52 18.36
C GLN A 108 21.33 -16.46 19.43
N LEU A 109 20.74 -15.29 19.31
CA LEU A 109 20.80 -14.24 20.33
C LEU A 109 19.98 -14.62 21.58
N ASN A 110 20.39 -14.13 22.72
CA ASN A 110 19.62 -14.32 23.97
C ASN A 110 18.24 -13.68 23.92
N SER A 111 18.12 -12.57 23.20
CA SER A 111 16.87 -11.91 22.84
C SER A 111 17.02 -11.33 21.44
N PRO A 112 15.95 -11.32 20.63
CA PRO A 112 15.98 -10.64 19.34
C PRO A 112 16.39 -9.19 19.49
N ASP A 113 17.19 -8.68 18.57
CA ASP A 113 17.50 -7.23 18.48
C ASP A 113 16.70 -6.60 17.35
N THR A 114 16.04 -5.49 17.66
CA THR A 114 15.16 -4.76 16.74
C THR A 114 15.81 -3.45 16.39
N LEU A 115 16.12 -3.26 15.11
CA LEU A 115 16.77 -2.08 14.58
C LEU A 115 15.84 -1.30 13.67
N LEU A 116 15.93 0.04 13.71
CA LEU A 116 15.34 0.92 12.71
C LEU A 116 16.42 1.33 11.71
N ILE A 117 16.17 1.06 10.43
CA ILE A 117 17.12 1.30 9.33
C ILE A 117 16.51 2.25 8.33
N ALA A 118 17.21 3.36 8.03
CA ALA A 118 16.96 4.20 6.88
C ALA A 118 18.02 3.91 5.80
N GLY A 119 17.66 4.12 4.53
CA GLY A 119 18.60 3.95 3.42
C GLY A 119 18.48 5.07 2.41
N ALA A 120 19.60 5.69 2.07
CA ALA A 120 19.65 6.78 1.11
C ALA A 120 20.96 6.76 0.31
N PHE A 121 20.96 7.39 -0.85
CA PHE A 121 22.19 7.60 -1.61
C PHE A 121 22.53 9.09 -1.69
N SER A 122 23.82 9.37 -1.77
CA SER A 122 24.38 10.73 -1.82
C SER A 122 25.41 10.84 -2.94
N PRO A 123 25.20 11.65 -3.97
CA PRO A 123 26.23 11.96 -4.93
C PRO A 123 27.17 13.05 -4.37
N ASN A 124 28.44 12.86 -4.60
CA ASN A 124 29.42 13.93 -4.45
C ASN A 124 29.63 14.59 -5.82
N TYR A 125 28.98 15.72 -6.04
CA TYR A 125 29.04 16.43 -7.32
C TYR A 125 30.44 16.95 -7.69
N ILE A 126 31.32 17.12 -6.71
CA ILE A 126 32.68 17.59 -6.95
C ILE A 126 33.58 16.47 -7.47
N SER A 127 33.46 15.28 -6.87
CA SER A 127 34.25 14.12 -7.28
C SER A 127 33.57 13.28 -8.35
N GLY A 128 32.27 13.45 -8.56
CA GLY A 128 31.45 12.57 -9.43
C GLY A 128 31.20 11.19 -8.82
N ILE A 129 31.52 10.99 -7.54
CA ILE A 129 31.31 9.73 -6.83
C ILE A 129 29.93 9.75 -6.14
N VAL A 130 29.28 8.60 -6.13
CA VAL A 130 28.04 8.39 -5.37
C VAL A 130 28.25 7.31 -4.33
N SER A 131 27.69 7.48 -3.15
CA SER A 131 27.62 6.46 -2.11
C SER A 131 26.18 6.15 -1.76
N ALA A 132 25.85 4.85 -1.68
CA ALA A 132 24.60 4.36 -1.11
C ALA A 132 24.89 3.86 0.31
N ASN A 133 24.11 4.36 1.27
CA ASN A 133 24.35 4.13 2.68
C ASN A 133 23.07 3.68 3.37
N ILE A 134 23.20 2.84 4.39
CA ILE A 134 22.18 2.63 5.40
C ILE A 134 22.56 3.39 6.67
N PHE A 135 21.55 3.81 7.41
CA PHE A 135 21.66 4.53 8.66
C PHE A 135 20.90 3.74 9.71
N ILE A 136 21.58 3.34 10.77
CA ILE A 136 21.02 2.54 11.85
C ILE A 136 20.85 3.42 13.08
N ARG A 137 19.60 3.49 13.58
CA ARG A 137 19.29 4.26 14.77
C ARG A 137 19.82 3.60 16.02
N ASP A 138 20.56 4.34 16.84
CA ASP A 138 20.83 3.98 18.23
C ASP A 138 19.67 4.48 19.09
N ASP A 139 18.90 3.56 19.67
CA ASP A 139 17.74 3.89 20.48
C ASP A 139 18.08 4.38 21.88
N GLN A 140 19.35 4.32 22.29
CA GLN A 140 19.77 4.81 23.61
C GLN A 140 19.93 6.33 23.63
N ASP A 141 20.46 6.90 22.55
CA ASP A 141 20.73 8.34 22.47
C ASP A 141 20.07 9.05 21.27
N GLY A 142 19.40 8.30 20.39
CA GLY A 142 18.72 8.82 19.21
C GLY A 142 19.66 9.16 18.05
N THR A 143 20.93 8.80 18.12
CA THR A 143 21.89 9.04 17.02
C THR A 143 21.73 7.99 15.92
N TRP A 144 22.30 8.28 14.74
CA TRP A 144 22.26 7.38 13.60
C TRP A 144 23.67 7.06 13.11
N ASN A 145 23.96 5.77 13.01
CA ASN A 145 25.24 5.24 12.53
C ASN A 145 25.15 4.99 11.01
N GLN A 146 26.01 5.66 10.26
CA GLN A 146 26.07 5.50 8.80
C GLN A 146 26.98 4.31 8.43
N ILE A 147 26.48 3.45 7.53
CA ILE A 147 27.20 2.29 7.02
C ILE A 147 27.16 2.30 5.50
N LEU A 148 28.32 2.22 4.86
CA LEU A 148 28.46 2.18 3.42
C LEU A 148 27.98 0.82 2.88
N VAL A 149 27.08 0.86 1.88
CA VAL A 149 26.63 -0.30 1.11
C VAL A 149 27.33 -0.38 -0.23
N TYR A 150 27.39 0.75 -0.94
CA TYR A 150 28.03 0.83 -2.26
C TYR A 150 28.64 2.20 -2.50
N GLU A 151 29.76 2.25 -3.22
CA GLU A 151 30.36 3.47 -3.74
C GLU A 151 30.80 3.26 -5.19
N GLY A 152 30.57 4.26 -6.04
CA GLY A 152 30.94 4.22 -7.45
C GLY A 152 30.73 5.55 -8.17
N ASP A 153 30.97 5.53 -9.48
CA ASP A 153 30.82 6.73 -10.32
C ASP A 153 29.34 7.05 -10.56
N TYR A 154 28.94 8.30 -10.40
CA TYR A 154 27.55 8.71 -10.64
C TYR A 154 27.15 8.58 -12.11
N SER A 155 26.01 7.94 -12.38
CA SER A 155 25.44 7.82 -13.71
C SER A 155 24.00 8.34 -13.80
N SER A 156 23.13 7.90 -12.91
CA SER A 156 21.73 8.34 -12.82
C SER A 156 21.13 8.03 -11.45
N GLU A 157 20.02 8.65 -11.10
CA GLU A 157 19.29 8.35 -9.86
C GLU A 157 18.88 6.86 -9.79
N GLU A 158 18.36 6.30 -10.88
CA GLU A 158 17.89 4.93 -10.93
C GLU A 158 19.00 3.91 -10.66
N SER A 159 20.24 4.30 -10.93
CA SER A 159 21.41 3.44 -10.71
C SER A 159 21.72 3.22 -9.24
N TYR A 160 21.26 4.11 -8.35
CA TYR A 160 21.65 4.10 -6.93
C TYR A 160 20.48 4.19 -5.96
N SER A 161 19.26 4.44 -6.45
CA SER A 161 18.11 4.57 -5.57
C SER A 161 17.87 3.30 -4.78
N MET A 162 17.98 3.41 -3.46
CA MET A 162 17.63 2.34 -2.53
C MET A 162 16.11 2.27 -2.41
N ARG A 163 15.54 1.07 -2.46
CA ARG A 163 14.08 0.91 -2.51
C ARG A 163 13.53 -0.01 -1.45
N ASP A 164 14.26 -1.07 -1.13
CA ASP A 164 13.78 -2.06 -0.18
C ASP A 164 14.92 -2.79 0.51
N ILE A 165 14.65 -3.25 1.72
CA ILE A 165 15.50 -4.15 2.49
C ILE A 165 14.65 -5.29 3.06
N GLU A 166 15.27 -6.45 3.28
CA GLU A 166 14.61 -7.60 3.89
C GLU A 166 15.59 -8.39 4.75
N ILE A 167 15.09 -8.96 5.85
CA ILE A 167 15.87 -9.95 6.62
C ILE A 167 15.55 -11.33 6.07
N PHE A 168 16.57 -12.08 5.76
CA PHE A 168 16.43 -13.41 5.22
C PHE A 168 17.36 -14.42 5.90
N MET A 169 16.78 -15.52 6.34
CA MET A 169 17.52 -16.67 6.88
C MET A 169 17.97 -17.56 5.72
N ASP A 170 19.27 -17.58 5.43
CA ASP A 170 19.85 -18.53 4.48
C ASP A 170 19.74 -19.96 5.04
N GLN A 171 18.96 -20.79 4.36
CA GLN A 171 18.61 -22.13 4.83
C GLN A 171 19.79 -23.12 4.78
N VAL A 172 20.85 -22.80 4.05
CA VAL A 172 22.05 -23.62 3.93
C VAL A 172 23.09 -23.26 4.99
N THR A 173 23.32 -21.96 5.18
CA THR A 173 24.33 -21.46 6.13
C THR A 173 23.78 -21.25 7.55
N GLY A 174 22.46 -21.08 7.69
CA GLY A 174 21.81 -20.76 8.95
C GLY A 174 22.08 -19.33 9.45
N ILE A 175 22.55 -18.44 8.57
CA ILE A 175 22.87 -17.03 8.89
C ILE A 175 21.71 -16.15 8.44
N GLU A 176 21.29 -15.22 9.31
CA GLU A 176 20.37 -14.14 8.94
C GLU A 176 21.14 -13.05 8.22
N ASN A 177 20.69 -12.71 7.01
CA ASN A 177 21.30 -11.67 6.19
C ASN A 177 20.33 -10.49 6.06
N LEU A 178 20.85 -9.28 6.15
CA LEU A 178 20.19 -8.08 5.68
C LEU A 178 20.40 -7.98 4.17
N ILE A 179 19.33 -8.07 3.40
CA ILE A 179 19.37 -7.96 1.94
C ILE A 179 18.95 -6.56 1.56
N VAL A 180 19.74 -5.87 0.74
CA VAL A 180 19.54 -4.46 0.38
C VAL A 180 19.57 -4.30 -1.14
N SER A 181 18.60 -3.59 -1.70
CA SER A 181 18.61 -3.23 -3.13
C SER A 181 19.24 -1.85 -3.33
N VAL A 182 20.19 -1.75 -4.27
CA VAL A 182 20.82 -0.49 -4.68
C VAL A 182 20.67 -0.31 -6.19
N GLY A 183 19.57 0.27 -6.59
CA GLY A 183 19.30 0.62 -7.98
C GLY A 183 19.68 -0.48 -8.99
N THR A 184 20.33 -0.10 -10.09
CA THR A 184 20.85 -1.07 -11.06
C THR A 184 22.18 -1.69 -10.66
N GLN A 185 22.79 -1.25 -9.54
CA GLN A 185 24.00 -1.87 -9.01
C GLN A 185 23.74 -3.30 -8.50
N GLY A 186 22.52 -3.56 -7.99
CA GLY A 186 22.07 -4.91 -7.67
C GLY A 186 21.61 -5.11 -6.23
N ILE A 187 21.78 -6.35 -5.79
CA ILE A 187 21.43 -6.83 -4.44
C ILE A 187 22.69 -6.99 -3.63
N PHE A 188 22.70 -6.41 -2.45
CA PHE A 188 23.80 -6.45 -1.49
C PHE A 188 23.36 -7.17 -0.23
N SER A 189 24.31 -7.72 0.51
CA SER A 189 24.03 -8.39 1.79
C SER A 189 24.90 -7.88 2.92
N GLY A 190 24.36 -7.93 4.11
CA GLY A 190 25.04 -7.63 5.37
C GLY A 190 24.63 -8.61 6.46
N LYS A 191 25.37 -8.62 7.56
CA LYS A 191 25.12 -9.51 8.70
C LYS A 191 25.04 -8.70 9.97
N TYR A 192 24.23 -9.20 10.91
CA TYR A 192 24.15 -8.59 12.24
C TYR A 192 25.40 -8.93 13.07
N ASN A 193 26.13 -7.91 13.47
CA ASN A 193 27.31 -8.01 14.33
C ASN A 193 27.17 -7.06 15.54
N PRO A 194 26.78 -7.56 16.71
CA PRO A 194 26.54 -6.71 17.89
C PRO A 194 27.81 -6.06 18.47
N GLU A 195 29.02 -6.45 17.98
CA GLU A 195 30.29 -5.97 18.51
C GLU A 195 30.80 -4.69 17.82
N ILE A 196 30.11 -4.24 16.75
CA ILE A 196 30.49 -3.04 15.99
C ILE A 196 29.44 -1.94 16.13
N ASP A 197 29.86 -0.69 15.92
CA ASP A 197 28.94 0.45 15.85
C ASP A 197 27.97 0.27 14.68
N GLY A 198 26.69 0.58 14.91
CA GLY A 198 25.61 0.36 13.95
C GLY A 198 25.23 -1.11 13.73
N LYS A 199 25.92 -2.06 14.35
CA LYS A 199 25.58 -3.49 14.43
C LYS A 199 25.41 -4.23 13.10
N ILE A 200 25.68 -3.63 11.94
CA ILE A 200 25.57 -4.27 10.62
C ILE A 200 26.92 -4.24 9.90
N GLU A 201 27.41 -5.40 9.52
CA GLU A 201 28.59 -5.56 8.68
C GLU A 201 28.16 -5.82 7.23
N MET A 202 28.28 -4.81 6.35
CA MET A 202 27.90 -4.91 4.95
C MET A 202 29.04 -5.46 4.08
N VAL A 203 28.66 -6.26 3.07
CA VAL A 203 29.53 -6.63 1.97
C VAL A 203 29.36 -5.59 0.85
N THR A 204 30.43 -4.89 0.50
CA THR A 204 30.42 -3.80 -0.49
C THR A 204 30.41 -4.27 -1.95
N LEU A 205 30.51 -5.55 -2.22
CA LEU A 205 30.32 -6.15 -3.53
C LEU A 205 28.89 -6.70 -3.63
N PRO A 206 28.22 -6.53 -4.77
CA PRO A 206 26.87 -7.05 -4.93
C PRO A 206 26.88 -8.58 -4.86
N GLU A 207 25.92 -9.14 -4.12
CA GLU A 207 25.64 -10.57 -4.13
C GLU A 207 25.09 -10.99 -5.51
N PHE A 208 24.33 -10.07 -6.14
CA PHE A 208 23.84 -10.25 -7.50
C PHE A 208 23.69 -8.90 -8.21
N GLY A 209 24.30 -8.77 -9.38
CA GLY A 209 24.28 -7.54 -10.18
C GLY A 209 25.45 -7.47 -11.17
N PRO A 210 25.56 -6.40 -11.99
CA PRO A 210 24.59 -5.33 -12.13
C PRO A 210 23.30 -5.77 -12.83
N LEU A 211 22.22 -4.99 -12.62
CA LEU A 211 20.89 -5.26 -13.19
C LEU A 211 20.57 -4.28 -14.32
N GLY A 212 19.72 -4.72 -15.26
CA GLY A 212 19.25 -3.86 -16.36
C GLY A 212 18.17 -2.86 -15.96
N THR A 213 17.49 -3.14 -14.83
CA THR A 213 16.45 -2.30 -14.23
C THR A 213 16.60 -2.37 -12.72
N ARG A 214 16.18 -1.31 -12.02
CA ARG A 214 16.23 -1.30 -10.54
C ARG A 214 15.20 -2.27 -9.94
N PRO A 215 15.52 -2.96 -8.85
CA PRO A 215 14.53 -3.67 -8.04
C PRO A 215 13.48 -2.72 -7.48
N LEU A 216 12.21 -3.15 -7.51
CA LEU A 216 11.07 -2.37 -6.99
C LEU A 216 10.34 -3.08 -5.84
N GLY A 217 10.88 -4.17 -5.34
CA GLY A 217 10.39 -4.88 -4.16
C GLY A 217 11.20 -6.13 -3.89
N ILE A 218 11.40 -6.42 -2.61
CA ILE A 218 12.01 -7.63 -2.07
C ILE A 218 11.01 -8.22 -1.07
N THR A 219 10.82 -9.53 -1.09
CA THR A 219 9.93 -10.20 -0.14
C THR A 219 10.38 -11.62 0.13
N THR A 220 9.94 -12.17 1.24
CA THR A 220 10.10 -13.58 1.58
C THR A 220 8.77 -14.30 1.49
N ALA A 221 8.76 -15.51 0.97
CA ALA A 221 7.60 -16.40 0.96
C ALA A 221 8.08 -17.85 1.03
N ASN A 222 7.45 -18.68 1.86
CA ASN A 222 7.77 -20.10 1.99
C ASN A 222 9.28 -20.35 2.25
N ASP A 223 9.89 -19.57 3.15
CA ASP A 223 11.32 -19.61 3.47
C ASP A 223 12.26 -19.33 2.29
N GLN A 224 11.80 -18.66 1.26
CA GLN A 224 12.57 -18.25 0.08
C GLN A 224 12.55 -16.74 -0.08
N LEU A 225 13.67 -16.17 -0.54
CA LEU A 225 13.78 -14.74 -0.87
C LEU A 225 13.51 -14.51 -2.36
N TYR A 226 12.69 -13.51 -2.64
CA TYR A 226 12.35 -13.05 -3.98
C TYR A 226 12.60 -11.55 -4.13
N PHE A 227 13.01 -11.12 -5.32
CA PHE A 227 12.97 -9.71 -5.69
C PHE A 227 12.49 -9.52 -7.11
N SER A 228 11.95 -8.34 -7.40
CA SER A 228 11.51 -7.95 -8.75
C SER A 228 12.53 -7.03 -9.41
N SER A 229 12.77 -7.23 -10.73
CA SER A 229 13.53 -6.30 -11.56
C SER A 229 12.97 -6.31 -12.98
N GLY A 230 12.38 -5.18 -13.38
CA GLY A 230 11.69 -5.07 -14.66
C GLY A 230 10.53 -6.06 -14.79
N SER A 231 10.56 -6.90 -15.83
CA SER A 231 9.55 -7.94 -16.06
C SER A 231 9.76 -9.23 -15.27
N LYS A 232 10.84 -9.33 -14.51
CA LYS A 232 11.27 -10.61 -13.93
C LYS A 232 11.13 -10.61 -12.43
N ILE A 233 10.84 -11.81 -11.91
CA ILE A 233 10.98 -12.14 -10.49
C ILE A 233 12.11 -13.13 -10.37
N PHE A 234 13.03 -12.80 -9.49
CA PHE A 234 14.19 -13.61 -9.15
C PHE A 234 13.99 -14.27 -7.81
N LYS A 235 14.49 -15.49 -7.66
CA LYS A 235 14.59 -16.21 -6.40
C LYS A 235 16.06 -16.39 -6.05
N ARG A 236 16.41 -16.19 -4.79
CA ARG A 236 17.73 -16.50 -4.25
C ARG A 236 17.88 -18.01 -4.02
N ASN A 237 18.99 -18.56 -4.46
CA ASN A 237 19.43 -19.90 -4.12
C ASN A 237 20.50 -19.79 -3.03
N ASP A 238 20.23 -20.38 -1.89
CA ASP A 238 21.01 -20.26 -0.66
C ASP A 238 22.35 -20.96 -0.72
N GLY A 239 23.31 -20.50 0.08
CA GLY A 239 24.62 -21.09 0.21
C GLY A 239 25.70 -20.08 0.56
N ILE A 240 26.95 -20.58 0.62
CA ILE A 240 28.13 -19.74 0.86
C ILE A 240 28.36 -18.76 -0.29
N ASP A 241 28.10 -19.21 -1.52
CA ASP A 241 28.12 -18.39 -2.74
C ASP A 241 26.71 -18.38 -3.33
N PRO A 242 25.81 -17.52 -2.82
CA PRO A 242 24.43 -17.50 -3.27
C PRO A 242 24.33 -17.02 -4.72
N ASN A 243 23.34 -17.51 -5.42
CA ASN A 243 23.03 -17.07 -6.78
C ASN A 243 21.52 -16.91 -6.96
N TYR A 244 21.12 -16.31 -8.08
CA TYR A 244 19.74 -15.97 -8.34
C TYR A 244 19.25 -16.54 -9.66
N GLU A 245 18.06 -17.05 -9.68
CA GLU A 245 17.40 -17.55 -10.88
C GLU A 245 16.08 -16.85 -11.15
N VAL A 246 15.71 -16.73 -12.42
CA VAL A 246 14.41 -16.18 -12.82
C VAL A 246 13.36 -17.26 -12.64
N VAL A 247 12.40 -17.01 -11.75
CA VAL A 247 11.28 -17.92 -11.47
C VAL A 247 9.99 -17.52 -12.16
N HIS A 248 9.86 -16.25 -12.57
CA HIS A 248 8.72 -15.77 -13.36
C HIS A 248 9.13 -14.60 -14.26
N ASN A 249 8.43 -14.46 -15.41
CA ASN A 249 8.71 -13.39 -16.36
C ASN A 249 7.40 -12.95 -17.05
N PHE A 250 7.18 -11.65 -17.11
CA PHE A 250 6.00 -11.00 -17.69
C PHE A 250 6.20 -10.52 -19.13
N ASN A 251 7.28 -10.90 -19.81
CA ASN A 251 7.57 -10.48 -21.18
C ASN A 251 6.52 -10.93 -22.22
N ASP A 252 5.72 -11.94 -21.89
CA ASP A 252 4.57 -12.36 -22.70
C ASP A 252 3.43 -11.33 -22.71
N LEU A 253 3.33 -10.47 -21.68
CA LEU A 253 2.34 -9.40 -21.60
C LEU A 253 2.84 -8.08 -22.21
N SER A 254 4.13 -7.79 -22.13
CA SER A 254 4.77 -6.65 -22.78
C SER A 254 6.24 -6.92 -23.01
N SER A 255 6.70 -6.68 -24.23
CA SER A 255 8.13 -6.75 -24.58
C SER A 255 8.90 -5.50 -24.14
N TYR A 256 8.22 -4.42 -23.80
CA TYR A 256 8.80 -3.18 -23.29
C TYR A 256 8.51 -3.02 -21.80
N VAL A 257 9.54 -2.66 -21.07
CA VAL A 257 9.46 -2.24 -19.67
C VAL A 257 10.27 -0.97 -19.51
N ASN A 258 9.65 0.07 -18.96
CA ASN A 258 10.36 1.30 -18.63
C ASN A 258 11.43 1.01 -17.57
N PRO A 259 12.72 1.27 -17.84
CA PRO A 259 13.80 0.88 -16.93
C PRO A 259 13.79 1.64 -15.59
N SER A 260 13.19 2.81 -15.58
CA SER A 260 13.13 3.67 -14.39
C SER A 260 11.94 3.34 -13.48
N VAL A 261 10.74 3.18 -14.04
CA VAL A 261 9.49 3.13 -13.25
C VAL A 261 8.60 1.94 -13.59
N GLY A 262 8.90 1.20 -14.64
CA GLY A 262 8.07 0.11 -15.13
C GLY A 262 8.40 -1.25 -14.53
N GLY A 263 7.50 -2.21 -14.74
CA GLY A 263 7.67 -3.60 -14.40
C GLY A 263 6.78 -4.09 -13.26
N VAL A 264 7.32 -5.04 -12.52
CA VAL A 264 6.69 -5.62 -11.31
C VAL A 264 6.89 -4.66 -10.15
N ARG A 265 5.79 -4.23 -9.52
CA ARG A 265 5.75 -3.31 -8.38
C ARG A 265 5.04 -3.94 -7.20
N GLY A 266 5.36 -3.48 -5.99
CA GLY A 266 4.69 -3.89 -4.76
C GLY A 266 4.76 -5.40 -4.52
N LEU A 267 5.87 -6.04 -4.92
CA LEU A 267 6.05 -7.47 -4.71
C LEU A 267 5.96 -7.78 -3.21
N SER A 268 4.94 -8.52 -2.83
CA SER A 268 4.59 -8.82 -1.45
C SER A 268 4.08 -10.26 -1.34
N THR A 269 3.80 -10.69 -0.13
CA THR A 269 3.35 -12.05 0.18
C THR A 269 1.93 -12.02 0.74
N VAL A 270 1.10 -12.97 0.30
CA VAL A 270 -0.25 -13.18 0.80
C VAL A 270 -0.50 -14.66 1.06
N PRO A 271 -1.44 -15.02 1.96
CA PRO A 271 -1.85 -16.40 2.13
C PRO A 271 -2.33 -17.00 0.80
N ASN A 272 -1.92 -18.23 0.49
CA ASN A 272 -2.44 -18.94 -0.67
C ASN A 272 -3.88 -19.40 -0.38
N PRO A 273 -4.82 -19.25 -1.32
CA PRO A 273 -6.21 -19.69 -1.13
C PRO A 273 -6.37 -21.18 -0.84
N SER A 274 -5.38 -22.01 -1.16
CA SER A 274 -5.40 -23.43 -0.79
C SER A 274 -5.25 -23.67 0.72
N GLY A 275 -4.89 -22.61 1.48
CA GLY A 275 -4.60 -22.69 2.92
C GLY A 275 -3.24 -23.35 3.23
N GLN A 276 -2.47 -23.69 2.22
CA GLN A 276 -1.12 -24.23 2.33
C GLN A 276 -0.17 -23.31 1.58
N ASN A 277 0.97 -22.98 2.19
CA ASN A 277 1.96 -22.09 1.61
C ASN A 277 1.48 -20.62 1.46
N GLU A 278 2.38 -19.80 0.97
CA GLU A 278 2.19 -18.40 0.66
C GLU A 278 2.30 -18.18 -0.85
N SER A 279 1.58 -17.19 -1.34
CA SER A 279 1.65 -16.73 -2.73
C SER A 279 2.31 -15.36 -2.79
N LEU A 280 2.97 -15.07 -3.91
CA LEU A 280 3.41 -13.72 -4.21
C LEU A 280 2.25 -12.93 -4.82
N ILE A 281 2.11 -11.68 -4.43
CA ILE A 281 1.19 -10.73 -5.05
C ILE A 281 1.96 -9.53 -5.56
N LEU A 282 1.51 -8.94 -6.65
CA LEU A 282 2.20 -7.83 -7.30
C LEU A 282 1.28 -7.02 -8.20
N MET A 283 1.69 -5.81 -8.53
CA MET A 283 1.11 -5.02 -9.61
C MET A 283 2.03 -5.02 -10.83
N TRP A 284 1.49 -5.41 -11.97
CA TRP A 284 2.17 -5.33 -13.26
C TRP A 284 1.88 -3.99 -13.93
N CYS A 285 2.94 -3.23 -14.22
CA CYS A 285 2.86 -1.89 -14.76
C CYS A 285 4.08 -1.63 -15.69
N PRO A 286 4.09 -2.12 -16.95
CA PRO A 286 5.28 -2.19 -17.77
C PRO A 286 5.90 -0.83 -18.13
N ASP A 287 5.10 0.20 -18.31
CA ASP A 287 5.56 1.56 -18.61
C ASP A 287 5.64 2.48 -17.38
N GLY A 288 5.23 1.97 -16.21
CA GLY A 288 5.13 2.74 -14.99
C GLY A 288 3.93 3.70 -14.93
N GLN A 289 3.24 3.86 -16.05
CA GLN A 289 2.11 4.78 -16.26
C GLN A 289 0.87 4.04 -16.80
N SER A 290 0.88 2.73 -16.77
CA SER A 290 -0.22 1.91 -17.26
C SER A 290 -1.28 1.68 -16.18
N LYS A 291 -2.39 1.11 -16.63
CA LYS A 291 -3.61 0.93 -15.85
C LYS A 291 -3.54 -0.18 -14.78
N GLY A 292 -2.35 -0.56 -14.33
CA GLY A 292 -2.06 -1.50 -13.24
C GLY A 292 -2.89 -2.80 -13.21
N ILE A 293 -2.23 -3.94 -13.34
CA ILE A 293 -2.88 -5.25 -13.23
C ILE A 293 -2.33 -5.95 -12.00
N ILE A 294 -3.20 -6.42 -11.13
CA ILE A 294 -2.81 -7.25 -10.00
C ILE A 294 -2.76 -8.71 -10.44
N PHE A 295 -1.62 -9.33 -10.22
CA PHE A 295 -1.41 -10.76 -10.34
C PHE A 295 -1.04 -11.37 -9.00
N ARG A 296 -1.54 -12.59 -8.77
CA ARG A 296 -1.04 -13.47 -7.74
C ARG A 296 -0.29 -14.62 -8.41
N LEU A 297 0.83 -15.00 -7.82
CA LEU A 297 1.63 -16.14 -8.25
C LEU A 297 1.54 -17.23 -7.19
N ASP A 298 0.80 -18.27 -7.50
CA ASP A 298 0.61 -19.41 -6.61
C ASP A 298 1.74 -20.42 -6.83
N PRO A 299 2.47 -20.84 -5.80
CA PRO A 299 3.54 -21.81 -5.96
C PRO A 299 2.96 -23.17 -6.38
N LEU A 300 3.45 -23.69 -7.49
CA LEU A 300 3.31 -25.06 -7.92
C LEU A 300 4.49 -25.89 -7.41
N GLU A 301 4.70 -27.08 -7.95
CA GLU A 301 5.88 -27.89 -7.61
C GLU A 301 7.17 -27.17 -8.04
N ALA A 302 8.21 -27.25 -7.21
CA ALA A 302 9.57 -26.82 -7.43
C ALA A 302 9.79 -25.66 -8.43
N GLN A 303 9.63 -24.42 -7.95
CA GLN A 303 10.05 -23.20 -8.67
C GLN A 303 9.17 -22.75 -9.84
N VAL A 304 8.00 -23.33 -10.00
CA VAL A 304 7.00 -22.90 -10.99
C VAL A 304 5.85 -22.22 -10.28
N PHE A 305 5.40 -21.11 -10.84
CA PHE A 305 4.23 -20.39 -10.34
C PHE A 305 3.08 -20.47 -11.32
N ASP A 306 1.88 -20.69 -10.83
CA ASP A 306 0.65 -20.42 -11.57
C ASP A 306 0.34 -18.92 -11.45
N ARG A 307 0.23 -18.24 -12.60
CA ARG A 307 -0.08 -16.81 -12.65
C ARG A 307 -1.58 -16.59 -12.70
N VAL A 308 -2.13 -16.15 -11.60
CA VAL A 308 -3.55 -15.84 -11.45
C VAL A 308 -3.78 -14.35 -11.70
N TYR A 309 -4.60 -14.00 -12.69
CA TYR A 309 -5.11 -12.64 -12.85
C TYR A 309 -6.15 -12.38 -11.77
N GLU A 310 -5.95 -11.36 -10.94
CA GLU A 310 -6.93 -11.00 -9.91
C GLU A 310 -7.81 -9.82 -10.37
N THR A 311 -7.20 -8.69 -10.74
CA THR A 311 -7.98 -7.52 -11.16
C THR A 311 -7.15 -6.52 -11.94
N LYS A 312 -7.82 -5.58 -12.60
CA LYS A 312 -7.23 -4.39 -13.20
C LYS A 312 -7.69 -3.16 -12.41
N ILE A 313 -6.75 -2.49 -11.75
CA ILE A 313 -7.05 -1.41 -10.80
C ILE A 313 -7.80 -0.26 -11.46
N SER A 314 -7.47 0.10 -12.71
CA SER A 314 -8.20 1.18 -13.40
C SER A 314 -9.70 0.91 -13.54
N LEU A 315 -10.11 -0.35 -13.72
CA LEU A 315 -11.53 -0.70 -13.82
C LEU A 315 -12.22 -0.54 -12.46
N LEU A 316 -11.54 -0.89 -11.36
CA LEU A 316 -12.09 -0.68 -10.02
C LEU A 316 -12.32 0.81 -9.74
N VAL A 317 -11.37 1.67 -10.16
CA VAL A 317 -11.49 3.12 -9.99
C VAL A 317 -12.58 3.71 -10.90
N GLU A 318 -12.65 3.27 -12.15
CA GLU A 318 -13.69 3.69 -13.11
C GLU A 318 -15.10 3.26 -12.63
N ASP A 319 -15.23 2.10 -12.02
CA ASP A 319 -16.49 1.64 -11.40
C ASP A 319 -16.84 2.45 -10.15
N TYR A 320 -15.84 2.85 -9.37
CA TYR A 320 -16.03 3.68 -8.17
C TYR A 320 -16.38 5.14 -8.52
N LEU A 321 -15.82 5.68 -9.62
CA LEU A 321 -16.02 7.04 -10.11
C LEU A 321 -16.79 7.01 -11.45
N PRO A 322 -18.12 6.81 -11.45
CA PRO A 322 -18.89 6.65 -12.68
C PRO A 322 -18.81 7.87 -13.58
N GLY A 323 -18.41 7.68 -14.83
CA GLY A 323 -18.25 8.72 -15.82
C GLY A 323 -16.82 9.22 -16.00
N GLU A 324 -15.92 8.85 -15.09
CA GLU A 324 -14.50 9.14 -15.20
C GLU A 324 -13.76 8.05 -16.00
N THR A 325 -12.66 8.44 -16.62
CA THR A 325 -11.74 7.52 -17.30
C THR A 325 -10.38 7.64 -16.67
N VAL A 326 -9.82 6.53 -16.23
CA VAL A 326 -8.46 6.47 -15.70
C VAL A 326 -7.47 6.40 -16.85
N ASN A 327 -6.71 7.47 -17.06
CA ASN A 327 -5.68 7.53 -18.09
C ASN A 327 -4.32 7.03 -17.60
N TYR A 328 -4.05 7.28 -16.33
CA TYR A 328 -2.81 6.96 -15.67
C TYR A 328 -3.11 6.47 -14.26
N LEU A 329 -2.36 5.51 -13.80
CA LEU A 329 -2.46 5.00 -12.44
C LEU A 329 -1.08 4.59 -11.96
N LEU A 330 -0.62 5.21 -10.90
CA LEU A 330 0.57 4.80 -10.18
C LEU A 330 0.17 4.25 -8.83
N GLY A 331 0.62 3.07 -8.51
CA GLY A 331 0.30 2.44 -7.24
C GLY A 331 1.38 1.51 -6.77
N ALA A 332 1.21 0.98 -5.57
CA ALA A 332 2.06 -0.04 -4.97
C ALA A 332 3.54 0.30 -5.15
N TYR A 333 3.95 1.48 -4.67
CA TYR A 333 5.28 1.99 -5.02
C TYR A 333 6.40 1.12 -4.46
N ASN A 334 6.24 0.65 -3.22
CA ASN A 334 7.22 -0.18 -2.53
C ASN A 334 6.66 -1.57 -2.24
N GLU A 335 5.58 -1.64 -1.45
CA GLU A 335 4.97 -2.89 -0.99
C GLU A 335 3.45 -2.75 -0.86
N PHE A 336 2.76 -3.87 -0.74
CA PHE A 336 1.38 -3.94 -0.30
C PHE A 336 1.37 -4.10 1.20
N TYR A 337 0.57 -3.29 1.89
CA TYR A 337 0.50 -3.32 3.34
C TYR A 337 -0.51 -4.37 3.82
N ALA A 338 -0.05 -5.30 4.66
CA ALA A 338 -0.95 -6.24 5.33
C ALA A 338 -1.61 -5.55 6.54
N TYR A 339 -2.93 -5.61 6.61
CA TYR A 339 -3.73 -5.03 7.68
C TYR A 339 -4.65 -6.08 8.30
N ILE A 340 -4.72 -6.09 9.62
CA ILE A 340 -5.67 -6.89 10.37
C ILE A 340 -6.65 -5.94 11.07
N ASP A 341 -7.92 -6.05 10.71
CA ASP A 341 -8.98 -5.28 11.35
C ASP A 341 -9.07 -5.67 12.83
N PRO A 342 -8.85 -4.75 13.77
CA PRO A 342 -8.79 -5.07 15.19
C PRO A 342 -10.15 -5.50 15.79
N LEU A 343 -11.27 -5.20 15.12
CA LEU A 343 -12.61 -5.55 15.59
C LEU A 343 -13.11 -6.89 15.08
N THR A 344 -12.86 -7.15 13.80
CA THR A 344 -13.35 -8.36 13.12
C THR A 344 -12.29 -9.45 12.99
N ASN A 345 -11.02 -9.11 13.23
CA ASN A 345 -9.84 -9.94 12.96
C ASN A 345 -9.72 -10.36 11.48
N ALA A 346 -10.41 -9.64 10.59
CA ALA A 346 -10.31 -9.87 9.15
C ALA A 346 -8.98 -9.32 8.63
N GLN A 347 -8.36 -10.08 7.73
CA GLN A 347 -7.10 -9.71 7.10
C GLN A 347 -7.36 -9.07 5.74
N TYR A 348 -6.66 -7.98 5.47
CA TYR A 348 -6.69 -7.24 4.21
C TYR A 348 -5.29 -6.95 3.72
N THR A 349 -5.17 -6.76 2.41
CA THR A 349 -4.01 -6.15 1.79
C THR A 349 -4.42 -4.77 1.27
N MET A 350 -3.73 -3.72 1.70
CA MET A 350 -3.97 -2.34 1.28
C MET A 350 -2.98 -1.93 0.20
N ILE A 351 -3.48 -1.27 -0.84
CA ILE A 351 -2.71 -0.76 -1.96
C ILE A 351 -3.09 0.70 -2.15
N GLY A 352 -2.17 1.62 -1.91
CA GLY A 352 -2.37 3.03 -2.23
C GLY A 352 -2.10 3.32 -3.68
N ILE A 353 -2.90 4.18 -4.24
CA ILE A 353 -2.79 4.56 -5.65
C ILE A 353 -2.96 6.06 -5.83
N GLU A 354 -2.37 6.56 -6.89
CA GLU A 354 -2.73 7.84 -7.48
C GLU A 354 -3.34 7.60 -8.85
N SER A 355 -4.43 8.30 -9.16
CA SER A 355 -5.17 8.11 -10.41
C SER A 355 -5.30 9.42 -11.14
N LEU A 356 -4.78 9.48 -12.37
CA LEU A 356 -5.04 10.58 -13.28
C LEU A 356 -6.37 10.30 -13.98
N ILE A 357 -7.39 11.07 -13.63
CA ILE A 357 -8.71 11.04 -14.23
C ILE A 357 -8.86 12.19 -15.23
N GLN A 358 -9.64 12.00 -16.28
CA GLN A 358 -9.79 13.00 -17.32
C GLN A 358 -11.24 13.39 -17.47
N GLU A 359 -11.59 14.58 -16.97
CA GLU A 359 -12.80 15.30 -17.39
C GLU A 359 -12.62 16.01 -18.73
N ASN A 360 -11.39 16.31 -19.18
CA ASN A 360 -11.10 17.15 -20.34
C ASN A 360 -10.00 16.64 -21.26
N ILE A 361 -10.12 17.00 -22.53
CA ILE A 361 -9.32 16.62 -23.71
C ILE A 361 -7.82 16.93 -23.61
N TYR A 362 -7.37 17.63 -22.60
CA TYR A 362 -5.96 17.94 -22.35
C TYR A 362 -5.56 17.43 -20.97
N PRO A 363 -4.77 16.35 -20.92
CA PRO A 363 -4.19 15.92 -19.66
C PRO A 363 -3.27 17.03 -19.15
N SER A 364 -3.70 17.77 -18.15
CA SER A 364 -2.79 18.55 -17.33
C SER A 364 -2.28 17.64 -16.23
N TRP A 365 -1.03 17.80 -15.82
CA TRP A 365 -0.48 17.11 -14.66
C TRP A 365 -1.27 17.39 -13.36
N ASN A 366 -2.21 18.32 -13.39
CA ASN A 366 -3.08 18.72 -12.29
C ASN A 366 -4.46 18.04 -12.35
N SER A 367 -4.57 16.90 -13.03
CA SER A 367 -5.83 16.15 -13.17
C SER A 367 -5.84 14.85 -12.38
N TYR A 368 -5.04 14.76 -11.32
CA TYR A 368 -5.12 13.64 -10.39
C TYR A 368 -6.35 13.75 -9.49
N TYR A 369 -6.96 12.62 -9.23
CA TYR A 369 -8.07 12.55 -8.31
C TYR A 369 -7.63 12.89 -6.88
N SER A 370 -8.29 13.83 -6.24
CA SER A 370 -7.88 14.44 -4.98
C SER A 370 -8.43 13.77 -3.72
N GLY A 371 -9.19 12.69 -3.86
CA GLY A 371 -9.84 12.02 -2.72
C GLY A 371 -8.94 11.07 -1.92
N GLY A 372 -7.80 10.68 -2.47
CA GLY A 372 -6.91 9.67 -1.88
C GLY A 372 -7.52 8.27 -1.92
N ILE A 373 -7.17 7.50 -2.93
CA ILE A 373 -7.75 6.17 -3.15
C ILE A 373 -6.87 5.08 -2.54
N ILE A 374 -7.50 4.22 -1.75
CA ILE A 374 -6.94 2.98 -1.23
C ILE A 374 -7.72 1.82 -1.83
N VAL A 375 -7.02 0.85 -2.39
CA VAL A 375 -7.59 -0.42 -2.81
C VAL A 375 -7.39 -1.43 -1.70
N LEU A 376 -8.45 -2.07 -1.26
CA LEU A 376 -8.46 -3.14 -0.28
C LEU A 376 -8.69 -4.47 -0.97
N ARG A 377 -7.86 -5.45 -0.65
CA ARG A 377 -8.01 -6.85 -1.05
C ARG A 377 -8.23 -7.70 0.19
N ASN A 378 -9.30 -8.48 0.23
CA ASN A 378 -9.51 -9.48 1.28
C ASN A 378 -8.78 -10.80 0.97
N ASN A 379 -8.77 -11.74 1.93
CA ASN A 379 -8.11 -13.04 1.74
C ASN A 379 -8.75 -13.92 0.66
N ASP A 380 -10.00 -13.66 0.31
CA ASP A 380 -10.69 -14.37 -0.78
C ASP A 380 -10.36 -13.79 -2.17
N GLY A 381 -9.47 -12.78 -2.23
CA GLY A 381 -9.08 -12.12 -3.47
C GLY A 381 -10.12 -11.16 -4.03
N GLN A 382 -11.05 -10.67 -3.19
CA GLN A 382 -12.02 -9.66 -3.58
C GLN A 382 -11.51 -8.26 -3.27
N TYR A 383 -11.84 -7.34 -4.15
CA TYR A 383 -11.35 -5.98 -4.12
C TYR A 383 -12.46 -4.98 -3.85
N SER A 384 -12.14 -3.98 -3.06
CA SER A 384 -12.97 -2.81 -2.82
C SER A 384 -12.13 -1.54 -2.81
N ILE A 385 -12.76 -0.39 -3.01
CA ILE A 385 -12.11 0.91 -2.91
C ILE A 385 -12.58 1.59 -1.65
N GLN A 386 -11.63 2.23 -0.97
CA GLN A 386 -11.88 3.18 0.09
C GLN A 386 -11.29 4.53 -0.30
N GLU A 387 -12.05 5.57 -0.08
CA GLU A 387 -11.61 6.94 -0.26
C GLU A 387 -11.20 7.52 1.11
N VAL A 388 -10.09 8.26 1.11
CA VAL A 388 -9.60 8.86 2.35
C VAL A 388 -10.50 10.05 2.72
N ASN A 389 -10.87 10.89 1.79
CA ASN A 389 -11.47 12.17 2.13
C ASN A 389 -12.60 12.65 1.20
N GLY A 390 -13.31 11.82 0.51
CA GLY A 390 -14.37 12.24 -0.43
C GLY A 390 -13.92 13.34 -1.41
N ALA A 391 -14.43 13.37 -2.63
CA ALA A 391 -14.09 14.40 -3.61
C ALA A 391 -14.44 15.79 -3.07
N ILE A 392 -13.50 16.39 -2.34
CA ILE A 392 -13.61 17.71 -1.77
C ILE A 392 -13.20 18.74 -2.83
N ASP A 393 -13.82 19.90 -2.75
CA ASP A 393 -13.51 21.08 -3.54
C ASP A 393 -11.99 21.25 -3.71
N PHE A 394 -11.51 21.40 -4.93
CA PHE A 394 -10.09 21.52 -5.31
C PHE A 394 -9.28 22.60 -4.58
N ASN A 395 -9.87 23.25 -3.59
CA ASN A 395 -9.24 24.30 -2.77
C ASN A 395 -8.84 23.85 -1.36
N ASP A 396 -9.19 22.65 -0.93
CA ASP A 396 -8.74 22.05 0.33
C ASP A 396 -7.58 21.12 0.02
N ASP A 397 -6.70 20.86 0.99
CA ASP A 397 -5.46 20.08 0.83
C ASP A 397 -5.73 18.71 0.18
N PRO A 398 -5.41 18.53 -1.10
CA PRO A 398 -5.78 17.31 -1.81
C PRO A 398 -4.92 16.12 -1.37
N LEU A 399 -5.56 14.99 -1.11
CA LEU A 399 -4.92 13.73 -0.76
C LEU A 399 -4.77 12.86 -2.00
N VAL A 400 -3.87 13.21 -2.91
CA VAL A 400 -3.82 12.57 -4.21
C VAL A 400 -3.18 11.19 -4.18
N SER A 401 -1.97 11.10 -3.64
CA SER A 401 -1.19 9.87 -3.66
C SER A 401 -1.00 9.33 -2.26
N VAL A 402 -1.59 8.20 -1.97
CA VAL A 402 -1.37 7.46 -0.73
C VAL A 402 -0.23 6.47 -0.97
N ARG A 403 0.87 6.62 -0.22
CA ARG A 403 2.11 5.85 -0.44
C ARG A 403 2.36 4.77 0.58
N CYS A 404 2.05 5.05 1.83
CA CYS A 404 2.36 4.18 2.94
C CYS A 404 1.29 4.24 4.02
N TYR A 405 1.22 3.20 4.81
CA TYR A 405 0.25 3.01 5.88
C TYR A 405 0.89 2.31 7.04
N VAL A 406 0.38 2.57 8.23
CA VAL A 406 0.77 1.82 9.42
C VAL A 406 -0.33 1.89 10.47
N SER A 407 -0.54 0.79 11.19
CA SER A 407 -1.33 0.80 12.41
C SER A 407 -0.57 1.51 13.51
N SER A 408 -1.27 2.31 14.31
CA SER A 408 -0.70 3.00 15.46
C SER A 408 0.01 2.02 16.40
N PRO A 409 1.23 2.32 16.85
CA PRO A 409 1.91 1.56 17.89
C PRO A 409 1.53 2.01 19.31
N PHE A 410 0.75 3.08 19.44
CA PHE A 410 0.42 3.67 20.73
C PHE A 410 -0.65 2.83 21.45
N GLU A 411 -0.46 2.57 22.76
CA GLU A 411 -1.28 1.60 23.51
C GLU A 411 -2.77 1.97 23.61
N ASN A 412 -3.07 3.27 23.60
CA ASN A 412 -4.44 3.75 23.78
C ASN A 412 -5.11 4.17 22.47
N GLU A 413 -4.45 3.99 21.35
CA GLU A 413 -4.91 4.44 20.05
C GLU A 413 -5.15 3.27 19.10
N THR A 414 -6.37 3.14 18.59
CA THR A 414 -6.69 2.25 17.49
C THR A 414 -6.83 3.10 16.23
N ALA A 415 -5.69 3.48 15.65
CA ALA A 415 -5.65 4.34 14.46
C ALA A 415 -4.77 3.74 13.37
N ILE A 416 -5.02 4.19 12.14
CA ILE A 416 -4.11 4.00 11.00
C ILE A 416 -3.60 5.36 10.56
N TYR A 417 -2.28 5.42 10.35
CA TYR A 417 -1.60 6.55 9.76
C TYR A 417 -1.34 6.28 8.29
N PHE A 418 -1.59 7.28 7.47
CA PHE A 418 -1.39 7.26 6.02
C PHE A 418 -0.47 8.40 5.62
N GLY A 419 0.54 8.10 4.85
CA GLY A 419 1.46 9.09 4.30
C GLY A 419 1.41 9.15 2.79
N GLY A 420 1.68 10.31 2.25
CA GLY A 420 1.68 10.51 0.81
C GLY A 420 2.05 11.92 0.39
N PHE A 421 1.55 12.35 -0.75
CA PHE A 421 1.84 13.66 -1.32
C PHE A 421 0.74 14.12 -2.29
N ASP A 422 0.81 15.40 -2.65
CA ASP A 422 -0.05 16.01 -3.66
C ASP A 422 0.72 16.35 -4.96
N PRO A 423 0.65 15.51 -6.00
CA PRO A 423 1.27 15.83 -7.29
C PRO A 423 0.52 16.91 -8.09
N ASN A 424 -0.67 17.34 -7.68
CA ASN A 424 -1.37 18.46 -8.31
C ASN A 424 -0.73 19.80 -7.97
N GLY A 425 0.08 19.86 -6.92
CA GLY A 425 0.80 21.05 -6.49
C GLY A 425 2.20 21.20 -7.09
N HIS A 426 2.39 21.07 -8.38
CA HIS A 426 3.72 21.06 -9.05
C HIS A 426 4.70 22.17 -8.69
N THR A 427 4.21 23.30 -8.22
CA THR A 427 5.05 24.46 -7.81
C THR A 427 5.28 24.48 -6.31
N SER A 428 4.66 23.57 -5.55
CA SER A 428 4.77 23.49 -4.10
C SER A 428 5.92 22.57 -3.71
N THR A 429 6.81 23.08 -2.89
CA THR A 429 7.98 22.36 -2.40
C THR A 429 7.68 21.48 -1.18
N ASN A 430 6.54 21.72 -0.52
CA ASN A 430 6.19 21.11 0.76
C ASN A 430 4.74 20.62 0.72
N ASN A 431 4.51 19.51 0.01
CA ASN A 431 3.20 18.90 -0.17
C ASN A 431 3.13 17.45 0.35
N ALA A 432 4.13 17.05 1.13
CA ALA A 432 4.08 15.80 1.89
C ALA A 432 3.14 15.92 3.09
N TRP A 433 2.38 14.89 3.35
CA TRP A 433 1.39 14.86 4.42
C TRP A 433 1.27 13.49 5.08
N ILE A 434 0.84 13.47 6.36
CA ILE A 434 0.40 12.29 7.08
C ILE A 434 -0.96 12.58 7.70
N TYR A 435 -1.93 11.73 7.42
CA TYR A 435 -3.23 11.73 8.07
C TYR A 435 -3.37 10.54 9.00
N LYS A 436 -4.14 10.68 10.06
CA LYS A 436 -4.55 9.58 10.92
C LYS A 436 -6.07 9.42 10.93
N LYS A 437 -6.54 8.21 11.09
CA LYS A 437 -7.94 7.89 11.31
C LYS A 437 -8.04 6.85 12.40
N ASN A 438 -8.85 7.13 13.41
CA ASN A 438 -9.26 6.11 14.37
C ASN A 438 -10.11 5.08 13.63
N TRP A 439 -9.59 3.88 13.52
CA TRP A 439 -10.21 2.80 12.80
C TRP A 439 -11.18 2.05 13.69
N ASN A 440 -12.27 2.69 14.08
CA ASN A 440 -13.36 2.05 14.79
C ASN A 440 -14.24 1.30 13.79
N SER A 441 -13.81 0.12 13.38
CA SER A 441 -14.28 -0.63 12.21
C SER A 441 -13.99 0.12 10.91
N LEU A 442 -13.29 -0.50 10.00
CA LEU A 442 -13.55 -0.26 8.60
C LEU A 442 -15.05 -0.32 8.48
N ASP A 443 -15.70 0.74 8.05
CA ASP A 443 -17.10 0.73 7.67
C ASP A 443 -17.26 -0.18 6.43
N LEU A 444 -16.97 -1.47 6.64
CA LEU A 444 -17.20 -2.53 5.66
C LEU A 444 -18.70 -2.64 5.35
N ASP A 445 -19.55 -2.19 6.30
CA ASP A 445 -20.98 -2.05 6.05
C ASP A 445 -21.29 -0.91 5.07
N ALA A 446 -20.47 0.15 5.03
CA ALA A 446 -20.57 1.17 3.98
C ALA A 446 -19.93 0.71 2.66
N GLN A 447 -18.94 -0.19 2.69
CA GLN A 447 -18.24 -0.66 1.49
C GLN A 447 -18.90 -1.86 0.82
N ASN A 448 -19.65 -2.68 1.54
CA ASN A 448 -20.58 -3.61 0.90
C ASN A 448 -21.71 -2.87 0.14
N SER A 449 -21.86 -1.55 0.34
CA SER A 449 -22.75 -0.72 -0.46
C SER A 449 -22.11 -0.16 -1.74
N ASN A 450 -20.77 -0.20 -1.90
CA ASN A 450 -20.07 0.39 -3.05
C ASN A 450 -19.32 -0.60 -3.94
N SER A 451 -19.21 -1.89 -3.57
CA SER A 451 -18.80 -2.90 -4.53
C SER A 451 -19.93 -3.15 -5.53
N ALA A 452 -19.91 -2.42 -6.65
CA ALA A 452 -20.73 -2.66 -7.85
C ALA A 452 -22.23 -2.94 -7.63
N ALA A 453 -22.77 -2.63 -6.48
CA ALA A 453 -24.21 -2.74 -6.28
C ALA A 453 -24.87 -1.52 -6.91
N HIS A 454 -25.32 -1.66 -8.16
CA HIS A 454 -26.22 -0.71 -8.78
C HIS A 454 -27.52 -0.54 -7.98
N TYR A 455 -27.58 -1.03 -6.75
CA TYR A 455 -28.75 -1.00 -5.88
C TYR A 455 -28.36 -0.96 -4.39
N ASN A 456 -29.22 -0.32 -3.59
CA ASN A 456 -29.15 -0.34 -2.13
C ASN A 456 -30.45 -0.96 -1.60
N LEU A 457 -30.34 -2.04 -0.83
CA LEU A 457 -31.46 -2.77 -0.25
C LEU A 457 -31.64 -2.35 1.20
N LYS A 458 -32.82 -1.81 1.53
CA LYS A 458 -33.16 -1.37 2.89
C LYS A 458 -33.83 -2.48 3.69
N ASN A 459 -33.74 -2.38 5.01
CA ASN A 459 -34.49 -3.27 5.90
C ASN A 459 -36.00 -3.19 5.60
N ASN A 460 -36.67 -4.33 5.64
CA ASN A 460 -38.12 -4.38 5.44
C ASN A 460 -38.88 -3.70 6.61
N TYR A 461 -39.96 -3.04 6.27
CA TYR A 461 -40.80 -2.37 7.29
C TYR A 461 -42.30 -2.58 6.99
N PRO A 462 -43.12 -2.92 8.02
CA PRO A 462 -42.75 -3.23 9.39
C PRO A 462 -41.96 -4.55 9.52
N ASN A 463 -41.13 -4.63 10.57
CA ASN A 463 -40.44 -5.86 10.99
C ASN A 463 -40.39 -5.88 12.53
N PRO A 464 -41.04 -6.81 13.23
CA PRO A 464 -41.91 -7.89 12.70
C PRO A 464 -43.12 -7.41 11.89
N PHE A 465 -43.58 -8.24 10.93
CA PHE A 465 -44.72 -7.89 10.07
C PHE A 465 -45.94 -8.80 10.30
N ASN A 466 -47.14 -8.27 10.04
CA ASN A 466 -48.38 -9.01 10.10
C ASN A 466 -49.47 -8.38 9.20
N PRO A 467 -49.97 -9.01 8.14
CA PRO A 467 -49.35 -10.13 7.43
C PRO A 467 -48.36 -9.69 6.36
N SER A 468 -48.09 -8.37 6.19
CA SER A 468 -47.33 -7.85 5.08
C SER A 468 -46.19 -6.92 5.52
N THR A 469 -45.15 -6.86 4.70
CA THR A 469 -44.01 -5.95 4.85
C THR A 469 -43.60 -5.37 3.51
N ASN A 470 -43.01 -4.18 3.52
CA ASN A 470 -42.45 -3.51 2.36
C ASN A 470 -40.92 -3.70 2.35
N ILE A 471 -40.39 -4.09 1.22
CA ILE A 471 -38.97 -4.18 0.94
C ILE A 471 -38.64 -3.03 -0.01
N SER A 472 -37.86 -2.06 0.47
CA SER A 472 -37.46 -0.88 -0.29
C SER A 472 -36.03 -1.01 -0.77
N TYR A 473 -35.77 -0.59 -2.01
CA TYR A 473 -34.44 -0.58 -2.61
C TYR A 473 -34.27 0.63 -3.53
N SER A 474 -33.03 1.03 -3.77
CA SER A 474 -32.71 2.10 -4.71
C SER A 474 -31.71 1.62 -5.76
N LEU A 475 -31.84 2.11 -6.97
CA LEU A 475 -30.98 1.81 -8.11
C LEU A 475 -30.25 3.06 -8.55
N SER A 476 -28.95 2.97 -8.74
CA SER A 476 -28.11 4.04 -9.30
C SER A 476 -28.14 4.09 -10.83
N LYS A 477 -28.49 2.97 -11.47
CA LYS A 477 -28.75 2.86 -12.92
C LYS A 477 -29.89 1.88 -13.20
N GLU A 478 -30.46 1.97 -14.39
CA GLU A 478 -31.44 0.99 -14.87
C GLU A 478 -30.83 -0.41 -14.90
N ASN A 479 -31.55 -1.40 -14.35
CA ASN A 479 -31.06 -2.77 -14.29
C ASN A 479 -32.20 -3.79 -14.25
N PHE A 480 -31.89 -5.04 -14.64
CA PHE A 480 -32.80 -6.16 -14.44
C PHE A 480 -32.66 -6.66 -13.01
N ILE A 481 -33.74 -6.57 -12.23
CA ILE A 481 -33.77 -6.86 -10.81
C ILE A 481 -34.57 -8.11 -10.53
N THR A 482 -33.98 -8.98 -9.72
CA THR A 482 -34.66 -10.15 -9.14
C THR A 482 -34.67 -10.02 -7.62
N ILE A 483 -35.87 -10.03 -7.00
CA ILE A 483 -36.03 -10.08 -5.54
C ILE A 483 -36.73 -11.36 -5.16
N THR A 484 -36.09 -12.19 -4.33
CA THR A 484 -36.61 -13.50 -3.92
C THR A 484 -36.60 -13.64 -2.41
N VAL A 485 -37.69 -14.22 -1.86
CA VAL A 485 -37.80 -14.58 -0.43
C VAL A 485 -37.50 -16.05 -0.24
N TYR A 486 -36.76 -16.39 0.83
CA TYR A 486 -36.35 -17.73 1.19
C TYR A 486 -36.71 -18.05 2.65
N ASP A 487 -36.83 -19.33 2.97
CA ASP A 487 -36.82 -19.80 4.35
C ASP A 487 -35.38 -19.92 4.89
N LEU A 488 -35.24 -20.25 6.18
CA LEU A 488 -33.93 -20.36 6.85
C LEU A 488 -33.03 -21.49 6.32
N ILE A 489 -33.58 -22.46 5.60
CA ILE A 489 -32.82 -23.55 5.00
C ILE A 489 -32.55 -23.33 3.50
N GLY A 490 -32.86 -22.10 3.00
CA GLY A 490 -32.56 -21.70 1.63
C GLY A 490 -33.58 -22.08 0.58
N ASN A 491 -34.77 -22.64 0.96
CA ASN A 491 -35.81 -22.92 -0.02
C ASN A 491 -36.46 -21.60 -0.48
N LYS A 492 -36.63 -21.47 -1.79
CA LYS A 492 -37.37 -20.36 -2.38
C LYS A 492 -38.84 -20.39 -1.97
N ILE A 493 -39.29 -19.32 -1.36
CA ILE A 493 -40.67 -19.10 -0.93
C ILE A 493 -41.44 -18.32 -1.97
N LYS A 494 -40.90 -17.18 -2.43
CA LYS A 494 -41.56 -16.30 -3.40
C LYS A 494 -40.59 -15.43 -4.18
N LEU A 495 -40.87 -15.33 -5.47
CA LEU A 495 -40.26 -14.30 -6.34
C LEU A 495 -41.14 -13.04 -6.30
N LEU A 496 -40.59 -11.93 -5.85
CA LEU A 496 -41.32 -10.68 -5.69
C LEU A 496 -41.13 -9.73 -6.86
N VAL A 497 -39.92 -9.69 -7.40
CA VAL A 497 -39.55 -8.86 -8.56
C VAL A 497 -38.72 -9.69 -9.52
N ASN A 498 -38.97 -9.57 -10.80
CA ASN A 498 -38.16 -10.17 -11.87
C ASN A 498 -38.40 -9.34 -13.15
N ASP A 499 -37.82 -8.11 -13.17
CA ASP A 499 -38.16 -7.12 -14.18
C ASP A 499 -37.08 -6.04 -14.28
N TYR A 500 -37.00 -5.33 -15.43
CA TYR A 500 -36.22 -4.12 -15.57
C TYR A 500 -36.80 -2.99 -14.72
N LYS A 501 -35.93 -2.33 -13.97
CA LYS A 501 -36.26 -1.17 -13.13
C LYS A 501 -35.39 0.03 -13.51
N SER A 502 -36.02 1.18 -13.61
CA SER A 502 -35.34 2.46 -13.87
C SER A 502 -34.52 2.90 -12.64
N ILE A 503 -33.61 3.85 -12.87
CA ILE A 503 -32.93 4.56 -11.78
C ILE A 503 -33.93 5.15 -10.77
N GLY A 504 -33.61 5.09 -9.48
CA GLY A 504 -34.41 5.68 -8.40
C GLY A 504 -34.81 4.69 -7.29
N ASN A 505 -35.74 5.15 -6.44
CA ASN A 505 -36.23 4.37 -5.30
C ASN A 505 -37.42 3.52 -5.70
N HIS A 506 -37.41 2.26 -5.28
CA HIS A 506 -38.46 1.27 -5.53
C HIS A 506 -38.89 0.62 -4.22
N THR A 507 -40.13 0.13 -4.21
CA THR A 507 -40.66 -0.64 -3.07
C THR A 507 -41.52 -1.79 -3.60
N VAL A 508 -41.33 -2.97 -3.03
CA VAL A 508 -42.19 -4.14 -3.29
C VAL A 508 -42.77 -4.64 -1.98
N ASN A 509 -44.02 -5.05 -2.03
CA ASN A 509 -44.72 -5.58 -0.87
C ASN A 509 -44.72 -7.12 -0.87
N TRP A 510 -44.42 -7.73 0.26
CA TRP A 510 -44.63 -9.15 0.51
C TRP A 510 -45.71 -9.34 1.57
N ASN A 511 -46.76 -10.08 1.23
CA ASN A 511 -47.90 -10.33 2.08
C ASN A 511 -47.88 -11.68 2.81
N GLY A 512 -46.68 -12.25 3.03
CA GLY A 512 -46.51 -13.48 3.78
C GLY A 512 -47.11 -14.74 3.11
N VAL A 513 -47.11 -14.78 1.78
CA VAL A 513 -47.57 -15.95 1.01
C VAL A 513 -46.47 -16.49 0.11
N ASN A 514 -46.52 -17.80 -0.16
CA ASN A 514 -45.61 -18.47 -1.09
C ASN A 514 -46.05 -18.28 -2.56
N GLU A 515 -45.33 -18.93 -3.51
CA GLU A 515 -45.66 -18.89 -4.95
C GLU A 515 -47.08 -19.39 -5.29
N LYS A 516 -47.65 -20.27 -4.48
CA LYS A 516 -49.00 -20.81 -4.67
C LYS A 516 -50.08 -19.95 -4.02
N GLY A 517 -49.73 -18.79 -3.42
CA GLY A 517 -50.66 -17.93 -2.72
C GLY A 517 -51.08 -18.44 -1.34
N VAL A 518 -50.43 -19.46 -0.82
CA VAL A 518 -50.69 -20.02 0.51
C VAL A 518 -49.87 -19.26 1.55
N SER A 519 -50.52 -18.89 2.67
CA SER A 519 -49.85 -18.21 3.78
C SER A 519 -48.71 -19.07 4.35
N VAL A 520 -47.54 -18.44 4.57
CA VAL A 520 -46.43 -19.12 5.19
C VAL A 520 -46.53 -19.08 6.70
N SER A 521 -45.86 -20.00 7.40
CA SER A 521 -45.85 -20.06 8.85
C SER A 521 -45.21 -18.82 9.45
N ALA A 522 -45.59 -18.44 10.67
CA ALA A 522 -44.87 -17.42 11.43
C ALA A 522 -43.42 -17.90 11.63
N GLY A 523 -42.44 -17.03 11.33
CA GLY A 523 -41.05 -17.39 11.40
C GLY A 523 -40.14 -16.32 10.81
N LEU A 524 -38.83 -16.63 10.74
CA LEU A 524 -37.83 -15.81 10.09
C LEU A 524 -37.73 -16.19 8.62
N TYR A 525 -37.65 -15.16 7.76
CA TYR A 525 -37.45 -15.29 6.32
C TYR A 525 -36.31 -14.39 5.89
N LEU A 526 -35.59 -14.84 4.88
CA LEU A 526 -34.51 -14.08 4.23
C LEU A 526 -35.00 -13.57 2.88
N PHE A 527 -34.51 -12.46 2.42
CA PHE A 527 -34.73 -12.01 1.04
C PHE A 527 -33.42 -11.53 0.42
N SER A 528 -33.26 -11.83 -0.86
CA SER A 528 -32.13 -11.40 -1.68
C SER A 528 -32.59 -10.46 -2.77
N ILE A 529 -31.69 -9.57 -3.20
CA ILE A 529 -31.79 -8.81 -4.44
C ILE A 529 -30.60 -9.18 -5.31
N GLU A 530 -30.86 -9.42 -6.57
CA GLU A 530 -29.85 -9.67 -7.60
C GLU A 530 -30.07 -8.66 -8.73
N ALA A 531 -28.96 -8.06 -9.21
CA ALA A 531 -28.97 -7.18 -10.35
C ALA A 531 -28.06 -7.77 -11.42
N VAL A 532 -28.59 -8.06 -12.58
CA VAL A 532 -27.83 -8.65 -13.69
C VAL A 532 -27.38 -7.51 -14.61
N SER A 533 -26.07 -7.20 -14.58
CA SER A 533 -25.46 -6.33 -15.59
C SER A 533 -25.09 -7.17 -16.82
N TYR A 534 -25.58 -6.78 -17.97
CA TYR A 534 -25.11 -7.30 -19.27
C TYR A 534 -23.95 -6.45 -19.78
#